data_5733736ff97a96995fd2bea0f5fb41e1
#
_entry.id   5733736ff97a96995fd2bea0f5fb41e1
#
_cell.length_a   1.000
_cell.length_b   1.000
_cell.length_c   1.000
_cell.angle_alpha   90.00
_cell.angle_beta   90.00
_cell.angle_gamma   90.00
#
_symmetry.space_group_name_H-M   'P 1'
#
loop_
_entity.id
_entity.type
_entity.pdbx_description
1 polymer ?
#
loop_
_entity_poly.entity_id
_entity_poly.type
_entity_poly.pdbx_seq_one_letter_code
_entity_poly.pdbx_strand_id
1 'polypeptide(L)'
;METKAQSSNLNEELGQVEYVFSDKTGTLTCNIMEFKKFTAGKRFYGLDEKPTTKQLSNVSFHDPAMFEVLENESDPDHQSLARCLMFLSLCHTIIIDKKNGNYNASSPDELALAHFAKQVGYDFKGTDSLDKLCVN
;
A
#
# COMPACT_ATOMS: atom_id res chain seq x y z
N MET A 1 18.14 10.26 -12.95
CA MET A 1 19.53 10.50 -12.50
C MET A 1 20.44 10.04 -13.62
N GLU A 2 21.34 10.89 -14.09
CA GLU A 2 22.33 10.48 -15.09
C GLU A 2 23.48 9.74 -14.40
N THR A 3 23.91 8.65 -15.01
CA THR A 3 25.08 7.88 -14.54
C THR A 3 26.34 8.66 -14.84
N LYS A 4 27.20 8.89 -13.85
CA LYS A 4 28.50 9.53 -14.01
C LYS A 4 29.60 8.53 -13.73
N ALA A 5 30.48 8.32 -14.69
CA ALA A 5 31.70 7.54 -14.47
C ALA A 5 32.65 8.31 -13.54
N GLN A 6 33.06 7.67 -12.45
CA GLN A 6 33.99 8.28 -11.48
C GLN A 6 35.45 7.92 -11.74
N SER A 7 35.70 6.83 -12.47
CA SER A 7 37.03 6.38 -12.87
C SER A 7 36.94 5.58 -14.17
N SER A 8 37.85 5.85 -15.10
CA SER A 8 37.98 5.07 -16.35
C SER A 8 38.69 3.73 -16.16
N ASN A 9 39.45 3.55 -15.07
CA ASN A 9 40.20 2.33 -14.82
C ASN A 9 39.33 1.13 -14.44
N LEU A 10 38.07 1.37 -14.02
CA LEU A 10 37.13 0.31 -13.69
C LEU A 10 36.50 -0.38 -14.92
N ASN A 11 36.67 0.17 -16.11
CA ASN A 11 36.05 -0.43 -17.30
C ASN A 11 36.61 -1.82 -17.64
N GLU A 12 37.89 -2.01 -17.45
CA GLU A 12 38.55 -3.31 -17.69
C GLU A 12 38.12 -4.35 -16.64
N GLU A 13 38.01 -3.95 -15.38
CA GLU A 13 37.54 -4.82 -14.31
C GLU A 13 36.05 -5.18 -14.47
N LEU A 14 35.22 -4.22 -14.87
CA LEU A 14 33.78 -4.46 -15.14
C LEU A 14 33.57 -5.41 -16.33
N GLY A 15 34.49 -5.37 -17.32
CA GLY A 15 34.46 -6.30 -18.45
C GLY A 15 34.80 -7.76 -18.09
N GLN A 16 35.37 -8.02 -16.94
CA GLN A 16 35.76 -9.35 -16.43
C GLN A 16 34.73 -9.94 -15.45
N VAL A 17 33.65 -9.20 -15.14
CA VAL A 17 32.61 -9.66 -14.19
C VAL A 17 31.83 -10.82 -14.80
N GLU A 18 31.91 -12.00 -14.17
CA GLU A 18 31.13 -13.18 -14.55
C GLU A 18 29.81 -13.29 -13.76
N TYR A 19 29.76 -12.78 -12.54
CA TYR A 19 28.63 -12.88 -11.65
C TYR A 19 28.30 -11.54 -11.01
N VAL A 20 27.01 -11.18 -10.97
CA VAL A 20 26.50 -9.99 -10.29
C VAL A 20 25.51 -10.43 -9.20
N PHE A 21 25.83 -10.14 -7.95
CA PHE A 21 24.92 -10.33 -6.80
C PHE A 21 24.32 -8.99 -6.45
N SER A 22 23.01 -8.90 -6.49
CA SER A 22 22.30 -7.64 -6.18
C SER A 22 21.13 -7.92 -5.26
N ASP A 23 20.95 -7.06 -4.25
CA ASP A 23 19.69 -7.01 -3.52
C ASP A 23 18.59 -6.40 -4.40
N LYS A 24 17.33 -6.84 -4.19
CA LYS A 24 16.20 -6.34 -4.96
C LYS A 24 15.63 -5.06 -4.34
N THR A 25 15.26 -5.11 -3.07
CA THR A 25 14.48 -4.05 -2.42
C THR A 25 15.36 -2.89 -2.00
N GLY A 26 15.09 -1.70 -2.52
CA GLY A 26 15.87 -0.49 -2.24
C GLY A 26 17.14 -0.35 -3.11
N THR A 27 17.54 -1.41 -3.85
CA THR A 27 18.65 -1.36 -4.80
C THR A 27 18.15 -1.35 -6.24
N LEU A 28 17.38 -2.36 -6.64
CA LEU A 28 16.76 -2.44 -7.96
C LEU A 28 15.38 -1.79 -7.99
N THR A 29 14.80 -1.51 -6.84
CA THR A 29 13.52 -0.83 -6.66
C THR A 29 13.67 0.42 -5.79
N CYS A 30 12.71 1.33 -5.88
CA CYS A 30 12.69 2.57 -5.09
C CYS A 30 12.22 2.38 -3.63
N ASN A 31 11.92 1.15 -3.21
CA ASN A 31 11.31 0.85 -1.90
C ASN A 31 10.03 1.66 -1.63
N ILE A 32 9.28 1.96 -2.69
CA ILE A 32 7.98 2.62 -2.64
C ILE A 32 6.92 1.57 -2.94
N MET A 33 6.00 1.38 -2.01
CA MET A 33 4.83 0.50 -2.19
C MET A 33 3.60 1.34 -2.44
N GLU A 34 2.90 1.02 -3.52
CA GLU A 34 1.72 1.74 -3.98
C GLU A 34 0.57 0.74 -4.13
N PHE A 35 -0.51 0.95 -3.38
CA PHE A 35 -1.68 0.09 -3.45
C PHE A 35 -2.44 0.37 -4.76
N LYS A 36 -2.70 -0.67 -5.56
CA LYS A 36 -3.36 -0.53 -6.86
C LYS A 36 -4.56 -1.43 -7.05
N LYS A 37 -4.46 -2.69 -6.66
CA LYS A 37 -5.47 -3.72 -6.95
C LYS A 37 -5.49 -4.79 -5.89
N PHE A 38 -6.65 -5.44 -5.70
CA PHE A 38 -6.79 -6.57 -4.78
C PHE A 38 -7.96 -7.48 -5.18
N THR A 39 -8.06 -8.61 -4.51
CA THR A 39 -9.20 -9.51 -4.62
C THR A 39 -9.82 -9.73 -3.26
N ALA A 40 -11.15 -9.72 -3.19
CA ALA A 40 -11.90 -10.10 -2.01
C ALA A 40 -13.12 -10.93 -2.43
N GLY A 41 -13.37 -12.04 -1.72
CA GLY A 41 -14.36 -13.00 -2.15
C GLY A 41 -14.00 -13.62 -3.51
N LYS A 42 -14.89 -13.46 -4.48
CA LYS A 42 -14.70 -13.96 -5.85
C LYS A 42 -14.45 -12.84 -6.86
N ARG A 43 -14.40 -11.57 -6.40
CA ARG A 43 -14.23 -10.38 -7.24
C ARG A 43 -12.81 -9.85 -7.17
N PHE A 44 -12.40 -9.31 -8.30
CA PHE A 44 -11.20 -8.52 -8.47
C PHE A 44 -11.57 -7.04 -8.44
N TYR A 45 -10.82 -6.24 -7.72
CA TYR A 45 -11.02 -4.80 -7.57
C TYR A 45 -9.79 -4.02 -8.02
N GLY A 46 -10.03 -2.91 -8.70
CA GLY A 46 -9.01 -2.00 -9.23
C GLY A 46 -8.91 -2.07 -10.76
N LEU A 47 -9.18 -0.94 -11.41
CA LEU A 47 -9.07 -0.75 -12.84
C LEU A 47 -7.68 -0.27 -13.23
N ASP A 48 -7.30 -0.39 -14.50
CA ASP A 48 -6.04 0.13 -15.05
C ASP A 48 -6.07 1.64 -15.30
N GLU A 49 -7.22 2.25 -15.13
CA GLU A 49 -7.42 3.69 -15.27
C GLU A 49 -6.80 4.44 -14.09
N LYS A 50 -6.24 5.62 -14.39
CA LYS A 50 -5.69 6.47 -13.34
C LYS A 50 -6.82 7.08 -12.51
N PRO A 51 -6.66 7.15 -11.18
CA PRO A 51 -7.64 7.82 -10.35
C PRO A 51 -7.78 9.30 -10.76
N THR A 52 -9.02 9.75 -10.83
CA THR A 52 -9.37 11.14 -11.18
C THR A 52 -9.31 12.08 -9.97
N THR A 53 -9.30 11.52 -8.75
CA THR A 53 -9.26 12.27 -7.49
C THR A 53 -7.88 12.16 -6.85
N LYS A 54 -7.54 13.18 -6.04
CA LYS A 54 -6.30 13.18 -5.27
C LYS A 54 -6.36 12.06 -4.22
N GLN A 55 -5.38 11.19 -4.25
CA GLN A 55 -5.23 10.06 -3.33
C GLN A 55 -4.05 10.27 -2.39
N LEU A 56 -3.94 9.43 -1.36
CA LEU A 56 -2.76 9.39 -0.49
C LEU A 56 -1.53 8.96 -1.31
N SER A 57 -0.36 9.39 -0.88
CA SER A 57 0.89 9.29 -1.66
C SER A 57 1.27 7.88 -2.10
N ASN A 58 0.79 6.86 -1.41
CA ASN A 58 1.07 5.44 -1.66
C ASN A 58 -0.19 4.64 -2.00
N VAL A 59 -1.23 5.31 -2.51
CA VAL A 59 -2.45 4.69 -3.03
C VAL A 59 -2.66 5.19 -4.46
N SER A 60 -2.89 4.27 -5.39
CA SER A 60 -3.24 4.55 -6.78
C SER A 60 -4.35 3.58 -7.21
N PHE A 61 -5.51 3.70 -6.56
CA PHE A 61 -6.65 2.81 -6.72
C PHE A 61 -7.82 3.54 -7.38
N HIS A 62 -8.41 2.90 -8.38
CA HIS A 62 -9.63 3.37 -9.02
C HIS A 62 -10.56 2.20 -9.32
N ASP A 63 -11.73 2.16 -8.70
CA ASP A 63 -12.80 1.21 -8.99
C ASP A 63 -14.14 1.71 -8.42
N PRO A 64 -14.95 2.43 -9.20
CA PRO A 64 -16.26 2.91 -8.75
C PRO A 64 -17.21 1.77 -8.37
N ALA A 65 -17.15 0.62 -9.07
CA ALA A 65 -18.03 -0.51 -8.80
C ALA A 65 -17.79 -1.14 -7.42
N MET A 66 -16.59 -0.98 -6.85
CA MET A 66 -16.32 -1.40 -5.47
C MET A 66 -17.24 -0.71 -4.46
N PHE A 67 -17.48 0.58 -4.64
CA PHE A 67 -18.35 1.35 -3.74
C PHE A 67 -19.80 0.93 -3.86
N GLU A 68 -20.26 0.58 -5.07
CA GLU A 68 -21.62 0.02 -5.27
C GLU A 68 -21.81 -1.29 -4.50
N VAL A 69 -20.77 -2.16 -4.48
CA VAL A 69 -20.79 -3.41 -3.68
C VAL A 69 -20.79 -3.11 -2.18
N LEU A 70 -20.07 -2.06 -1.72
CA LEU A 70 -20.06 -1.67 -0.30
C LEU A 70 -21.39 -1.09 0.16
N GLU A 71 -22.10 -0.37 -0.70
CA GLU A 71 -23.40 0.25 -0.38
C GLU A 71 -24.55 -0.77 -0.44
N ASN A 72 -24.40 -1.86 -1.18
CA ASN A 72 -25.44 -2.88 -1.36
C ASN A 72 -25.20 -4.10 -0.47
N GLU A 73 -25.79 -4.11 0.73
CA GLU A 73 -25.69 -5.23 1.69
C GLU A 73 -26.23 -6.58 1.12
N SER A 74 -27.05 -6.54 0.08
CA SER A 74 -27.58 -7.74 -0.59
C SER A 74 -26.61 -8.30 -1.65
N ASP A 75 -25.55 -7.61 -1.98
CA ASP A 75 -24.53 -8.14 -2.91
C ASP A 75 -23.79 -9.32 -2.29
N PRO A 76 -23.63 -10.44 -2.99
CA PRO A 76 -22.99 -11.66 -2.45
C PRO A 76 -21.54 -11.44 -2.02
N ASP A 77 -20.86 -10.44 -2.56
CA ASP A 77 -19.47 -10.13 -2.22
C ASP A 77 -19.33 -9.02 -1.16
N HIS A 78 -20.43 -8.33 -0.78
CA HIS A 78 -20.45 -7.25 0.21
C HIS A 78 -19.71 -7.63 1.50
N GLN A 79 -20.10 -8.76 2.11
CA GLN A 79 -19.53 -9.19 3.39
C GLN A 79 -18.03 -9.51 3.28
N SER A 80 -17.62 -10.13 2.17
CA SER A 80 -16.20 -10.45 1.93
C SER A 80 -15.37 -9.21 1.75
N LEU A 81 -15.89 -8.23 1.02
CA LEU A 81 -15.25 -6.94 0.79
C LEU A 81 -15.13 -6.13 2.10
N ALA A 82 -16.22 -5.97 2.84
CA ALA A 82 -16.23 -5.24 4.12
C ALA A 82 -15.26 -5.85 5.13
N ARG A 83 -15.24 -7.19 5.26
CA ARG A 83 -14.29 -7.90 6.12
C ARG A 83 -12.84 -7.70 5.67
N CYS A 84 -12.57 -7.70 4.37
CA CYS A 84 -11.24 -7.45 3.83
C CYS A 84 -10.76 -6.05 4.20
N LEU A 85 -11.58 -5.02 4.01
CA LEU A 85 -11.25 -3.63 4.34
C LEU A 85 -11.03 -3.44 5.85
N MET A 86 -11.87 -4.05 6.67
CA MET A 86 -11.70 -4.05 8.12
C MET A 86 -10.39 -4.74 8.54
N PHE A 87 -10.06 -5.87 7.92
CA PHE A 87 -8.79 -6.57 8.14
C PHE A 87 -7.59 -5.67 7.81
N LEU A 88 -7.62 -4.98 6.66
CA LEU A 88 -6.56 -4.06 6.25
C LEU A 88 -6.39 -2.87 7.20
N SER A 89 -7.48 -2.45 7.87
CA SER A 89 -7.46 -1.33 8.81
C SER A 89 -7.05 -1.72 10.24
N LEU A 90 -7.04 -3.01 10.59
CA LEU A 90 -6.80 -3.49 11.96
C LEU A 90 -5.55 -4.36 12.09
N CYS A 91 -5.23 -5.18 11.06
CA CYS A 91 -4.16 -6.18 11.14
C CYS A 91 -2.82 -5.63 10.64
N HIS A 92 -2.22 -4.75 11.42
CA HIS A 92 -0.94 -4.10 11.13
C HIS A 92 -0.24 -3.64 12.40
N THR A 93 1.02 -3.18 12.28
CA THR A 93 1.83 -2.65 13.39
C THR A 93 1.94 -1.11 13.36
N ILE A 94 1.03 -0.42 12.68
CA ILE A 94 1.05 1.03 12.51
C ILE A 94 0.83 1.75 13.84
N ILE A 95 1.63 2.79 14.04
CA ILE A 95 1.51 3.72 15.16
C ILE A 95 1.03 5.06 14.62
N ILE A 96 0.01 5.64 15.26
CA ILE A 96 -0.46 6.98 14.92
C ILE A 96 0.39 8.01 15.65
N ASP A 97 0.98 8.94 14.91
CA ASP A 97 1.64 10.11 15.50
C ASP A 97 0.60 11.03 16.16
N LYS A 98 0.69 11.17 17.47
CA LYS A 98 -0.25 11.99 18.26
C LYS A 98 -0.23 13.48 17.91
N LYS A 99 0.83 13.97 17.23
CA LYS A 99 0.95 15.40 16.91
C LYS A 99 0.23 15.78 15.61
N ASN A 100 0.28 14.90 14.62
CA ASN A 100 -0.23 15.19 13.28
C ASN A 100 -1.25 14.17 12.75
N GLY A 101 -1.51 13.09 13.49
CA GLY A 101 -2.44 12.04 13.09
C GLY A 101 -1.95 11.16 11.93
N ASN A 102 -0.68 11.25 11.59
CA ASN A 102 -0.11 10.46 10.49
C ASN A 102 0.18 9.02 10.93
N TYR A 103 0.04 8.11 9.98
CA TYR A 103 0.41 6.73 10.15
C TYR A 103 1.93 6.56 10.00
N ASN A 104 2.56 5.92 10.98
CA ASN A 104 3.95 5.51 10.95
C ASN A 104 4.03 3.99 11.01
N ALA A 105 4.70 3.40 10.02
CA ALA A 105 4.96 1.97 9.95
C ALA A 105 6.43 1.71 9.61
N SER A 106 6.97 0.62 10.11
CA SER A 106 8.29 0.14 9.70
C SER A 106 8.27 -0.52 8.32
N SER A 107 7.10 -1.06 7.91
CA SER A 107 6.88 -1.67 6.61
C SER A 107 6.14 -0.71 5.67
N PRO A 108 6.70 -0.38 4.50
CA PRO A 108 5.99 0.39 3.49
C PRO A 108 4.77 -0.35 2.92
N ASP A 109 4.75 -1.69 2.97
CA ASP A 109 3.61 -2.51 2.56
C ASP A 109 2.40 -2.28 3.49
N GLU A 110 2.62 -2.38 4.81
CA GLU A 110 1.57 -2.12 5.79
C GLU A 110 1.00 -0.70 5.66
N LEU A 111 1.87 0.28 5.42
CA LEU A 111 1.46 1.65 5.25
C LEU A 111 0.56 1.84 4.02
N ALA A 112 0.91 1.19 2.89
CA ALA A 112 0.10 1.26 1.68
C ALA A 112 -1.28 0.61 1.87
N LEU A 113 -1.34 -0.55 2.54
CA LEU A 113 -2.59 -1.26 2.83
C LEU A 113 -3.51 -0.46 3.75
N ALA A 114 -2.98 0.07 4.85
CA ALA A 114 -3.76 0.86 5.79
C ALA A 114 -4.17 2.23 5.24
N HIS A 115 -3.33 2.87 4.42
CA HIS A 115 -3.72 4.09 3.72
C HIS A 115 -4.84 3.85 2.71
N PHE A 116 -4.84 2.71 2.02
CA PHE A 116 -5.97 2.34 1.17
C PHE A 116 -7.26 2.16 1.99
N ALA A 117 -7.21 1.39 3.09
CA ALA A 117 -8.36 1.22 3.97
C ALA A 117 -8.89 2.57 4.48
N LYS A 118 -8.00 3.45 4.94
CA LYS A 118 -8.36 4.81 5.36
C LYS A 118 -9.02 5.62 4.25
N GLN A 119 -8.53 5.54 3.02
CA GLN A 119 -9.06 6.29 1.88
C GLN A 119 -10.47 5.85 1.50
N VAL A 120 -10.82 4.59 1.71
CA VAL A 120 -12.16 4.05 1.44
C VAL A 120 -13.09 4.09 2.66
N GLY A 121 -12.69 4.77 3.74
CA GLY A 121 -13.54 5.05 4.90
C GLY A 121 -13.25 4.21 6.15
N TYR A 122 -12.34 3.25 6.10
CA TYR A 122 -11.93 2.44 7.26
C TYR A 122 -10.69 3.04 7.92
N ASP A 123 -10.87 4.16 8.64
CA ASP A 123 -9.76 4.91 9.25
C ASP A 123 -9.42 4.37 10.65
N PHE A 124 -8.25 3.75 10.79
CA PHE A 124 -7.72 3.30 12.09
C PHE A 124 -7.43 4.49 13.02
N LYS A 125 -8.02 4.49 14.19
CA LYS A 125 -7.92 5.56 15.21
C LYS A 125 -6.99 5.23 16.37
N GLY A 126 -6.32 4.09 16.32
CA GLY A 126 -5.48 3.61 17.39
C GLY A 126 -6.23 2.68 18.35
N THR A 127 -5.73 2.61 19.59
CA THR A 127 -6.25 1.74 20.64
C THR A 127 -6.91 2.60 21.72
N ASP A 128 -8.06 2.20 22.19
CA ASP A 128 -8.75 2.86 23.31
C ASP A 128 -8.11 2.54 24.68
N SER A 129 -8.68 3.09 25.74
CA SER A 129 -8.22 2.88 27.12
C SER A 129 -8.38 1.42 27.61
N LEU A 130 -9.04 0.57 26.86
CA LEU A 130 -9.27 -0.85 27.15
C LEU A 130 -8.48 -1.76 26.19
N ASP A 131 -7.45 -1.23 25.51
CA ASP A 131 -6.63 -1.91 24.50
C ASP A 131 -7.43 -2.49 23.32
N LYS A 132 -8.59 -1.89 23.00
CA LYS A 132 -9.37 -2.24 21.82
C LYS A 132 -8.99 -1.36 20.63
N LEU A 133 -8.82 -1.98 19.47
CA LEU A 133 -8.57 -1.28 18.23
C LEU A 133 -9.82 -0.53 17.75
N CYS A 134 -9.66 0.74 17.37
CA CYS A 134 -10.75 1.62 16.94
C CYS A 134 -10.64 1.93 15.45
N VAL A 135 -11.74 1.75 14.72
CA VAL A 135 -11.90 2.10 13.30
C VAL A 135 -13.16 2.96 13.15
N ASN A 136 -13.09 3.95 12.27
CA ASN A 136 -14.20 4.84 11.92
C ASN A 136 -14.71 4.50 10.53
#